data_3b59a7ba7c4e9261c84e87fc10d6b0e0
#
_entry.id   3b59a7ba7c4e9261c84e87fc10d6b0e0
#
_cell.length_a   1.000
_cell.length_b   1.000
_cell.length_c   1.000
_cell.angle_alpha   90.00
_cell.angle_beta   90.00
_cell.angle_gamma   90.00
#
_symmetry.space_group_name_H-M   'P 1'
#
loop_
_entity.id
_entity.type
_entity.pdbx_description
1 polymer ?
#
loop_
_entity_poly.entity_id
_entity_poly.type
_entity_poly.pdbx_seq_one_letter_code
_entity_poly.pdbx_strand_id
1 'polypeptide(L)'
;MSKLLFEIEAYRGEGAAAALFYEAKVTEAIALVVDAWKRQSQKRERPLSEADLQSLQNVVSYIADHYAFELPLERLAGIACMSQTKLKSCFKRQFGCSITQYIQGRRMSQAEHLLIGTDFTMGQIAQMIGYTASSRFAGVRGSCPSSTGSWHGGYRYARPRHDRRD
;
A
#
# COMPACT_ATOMS: atom_id res chain seq x y z
N MET A 1 2.96 -8.29 29.46
CA MET A 1 3.27 -6.90 29.91
C MET A 1 2.76 -6.64 31.30
N SER A 2 1.48 -6.88 31.64
CA SER A 2 0.93 -6.60 32.98
C SER A 2 1.66 -7.28 34.14
N LYS A 3 2.10 -8.54 33.97
CA LYS A 3 2.83 -9.28 35.00
C LYS A 3 4.20 -8.65 35.31
N LEU A 4 4.96 -8.28 34.29
CA LEU A 4 6.27 -7.65 34.43
C LEU A 4 6.19 -6.29 35.15
N LEU A 5 5.20 -5.47 34.82
CA LEU A 5 4.96 -4.21 35.50
C LEU A 5 4.63 -4.40 36.97
N PHE A 6 3.78 -5.39 37.28
CA PHE A 6 3.43 -5.73 38.66
C PHE A 6 4.65 -6.19 39.48
N GLU A 7 5.53 -7.01 38.89
CA GLU A 7 6.76 -7.46 39.56
C GLU A 7 7.72 -6.31 39.85
N ILE A 8 7.86 -5.35 38.91
CA ILE A 8 8.67 -4.12 39.08
C ILE A 8 8.11 -3.26 40.23
N GLU A 9 6.80 -3.07 40.26
CA GLU A 9 6.12 -2.24 41.25
C GLU A 9 6.14 -2.86 42.65
N ALA A 10 6.08 -4.19 42.73
CA ALA A 10 6.11 -4.92 44.00
C ALA A 10 7.51 -5.04 44.63
N TYR A 11 8.58 -4.87 43.85
CA TYR A 11 9.95 -5.03 44.36
C TYR A 11 10.36 -3.90 45.29
N ARG A 12 10.96 -4.24 46.45
CA ARG A 12 11.38 -3.31 47.52
C ARG A 12 12.85 -3.48 47.91
N GLY A 13 13.65 -4.18 47.11
CA GLY A 13 15.09 -4.31 47.37
C GLY A 13 15.85 -3.01 47.15
N GLU A 14 17.04 -2.90 47.76
CA GLU A 14 17.91 -1.72 47.70
C GLU A 14 19.34 -2.11 47.28
N GLY A 15 20.14 -1.11 46.93
CA GLY A 15 21.57 -1.27 46.63
C GLY A 15 21.82 -2.08 45.33
N ALA A 16 22.91 -2.84 45.32
CA ALA A 16 23.34 -3.61 44.14
C ALA A 16 22.31 -4.66 43.70
N ALA A 17 21.57 -5.27 44.62
CA ALA A 17 20.53 -6.22 44.30
C ALA A 17 19.37 -5.57 43.53
N ALA A 18 18.97 -4.35 43.88
CA ALA A 18 17.97 -3.59 43.16
C ALA A 18 18.43 -3.24 41.73
N ALA A 19 19.68 -2.82 41.57
CA ALA A 19 20.26 -2.52 40.27
C ALA A 19 20.18 -3.75 39.33
N LEU A 20 20.63 -4.90 39.80
CA LEU A 20 20.56 -6.17 39.03
C LEU A 20 19.11 -6.59 38.70
N PHE A 21 18.21 -6.40 39.67
CA PHE A 21 16.80 -6.72 39.42
C PHE A 21 16.20 -5.85 38.29
N TYR A 22 16.39 -4.55 38.32
CA TYR A 22 15.86 -3.65 37.29
C TYR A 22 16.54 -3.86 35.95
N GLU A 23 17.84 -4.15 35.90
CA GLU A 23 18.55 -4.49 34.66
C GLU A 23 17.96 -5.76 34.01
N ALA A 24 17.74 -6.81 34.81
CA ALA A 24 17.11 -8.03 34.35
C ALA A 24 15.68 -7.76 33.80
N LYS A 25 14.90 -6.93 34.49
CA LYS A 25 13.52 -6.58 34.04
C LYS A 25 13.49 -5.74 32.79
N VAL A 26 14.43 -4.83 32.61
CA VAL A 26 14.59 -4.07 31.35
C VAL A 26 14.94 -5.02 30.20
N THR A 27 15.85 -5.95 30.42
CA THR A 27 16.23 -6.94 29.40
C THR A 27 15.04 -7.83 29.03
N GLU A 28 14.25 -8.29 30.00
CA GLU A 28 13.02 -9.04 29.76
C GLU A 28 11.99 -8.23 28.96
N ALA A 29 11.81 -6.96 29.31
CA ALA A 29 10.90 -6.07 28.59
C ALA A 29 11.31 -5.90 27.11
N ILE A 30 12.60 -5.70 26.86
CA ILE A 30 13.14 -5.59 25.50
C ILE A 30 12.89 -6.87 24.71
N ALA A 31 13.14 -8.04 25.32
CA ALA A 31 12.90 -9.33 24.68
C ALA A 31 11.43 -9.50 24.27
N LEU A 32 10.49 -9.15 25.17
CA LEU A 32 9.06 -9.20 24.88
C LEU A 32 8.62 -8.26 23.76
N VAL A 33 9.20 -7.05 23.69
CA VAL A 33 8.94 -6.08 22.62
C VAL A 33 9.46 -6.61 21.29
N VAL A 34 10.69 -7.12 21.27
CA VAL A 34 11.30 -7.71 20.05
C VAL A 34 10.47 -8.89 19.54
N ASP A 35 10.03 -9.78 20.44
CA ASP A 35 9.17 -10.91 20.09
C ASP A 35 7.82 -10.48 19.54
N ALA A 36 7.20 -9.48 20.16
CA ALA A 36 5.94 -8.93 19.67
C ALA A 36 6.12 -8.30 18.28
N TRP A 37 7.20 -7.56 18.07
CA TRP A 37 7.55 -6.98 16.77
C TRP A 37 7.79 -8.05 15.70
N LYS A 38 8.54 -9.10 16.00
CA LYS A 38 8.79 -10.24 15.10
C LYS A 38 7.47 -10.93 14.71
N ARG A 39 6.59 -11.22 15.68
CA ARG A 39 5.29 -11.83 15.40
C ARG A 39 4.40 -10.95 14.52
N GLN A 40 4.44 -9.65 14.73
CA GLN A 40 3.70 -8.69 13.91
C GLN A 40 4.25 -8.61 12.47
N SER A 41 5.58 -8.64 12.31
CA SER A 41 6.25 -8.68 11.01
C SER A 41 5.92 -9.96 10.26
N GLN A 42 6.02 -11.13 10.89
CA GLN A 42 5.67 -12.43 10.28
C GLN A 42 4.20 -12.51 9.87
N LYS A 43 3.29 -11.87 10.62
CA LYS A 43 1.86 -11.80 10.25
C LYS A 43 1.64 -10.95 8.99
N ARG A 44 2.51 -9.96 8.74
CA ARG A 44 2.52 -9.15 7.51
C ARG A 44 3.14 -9.87 6.31
N GLU A 45 4.04 -10.81 6.55
CA GLU A 45 4.79 -11.54 5.53
C GLU A 45 4.08 -12.80 5.01
N ARG A 46 2.95 -13.22 5.60
CA ARG A 46 2.19 -14.34 5.04
C ARG A 46 1.80 -14.01 3.59
N PRO A 47 2.16 -14.85 2.62
CA PRO A 47 1.78 -14.61 1.23
C PRO A 47 0.25 -14.47 1.13
N LEU A 48 -0.19 -13.65 0.17
CA LEU A 48 -1.60 -13.55 -0.17
C LEU A 48 -2.06 -14.91 -0.72
N SER A 49 -3.29 -15.31 -0.42
CA SER A 49 -3.86 -16.49 -1.06
C SER A 49 -3.99 -16.25 -2.57
N GLU A 50 -3.95 -17.31 -3.35
CA GLU A 50 -4.14 -17.24 -4.81
C GLU A 50 -5.47 -16.54 -5.17
N ALA A 51 -6.53 -16.85 -4.42
CA ALA A 51 -7.82 -16.19 -4.56
C ALA A 51 -7.75 -14.68 -4.28
N ASP A 52 -6.99 -14.25 -3.27
CA ASP A 52 -6.81 -12.82 -2.98
C ASP A 52 -6.01 -12.13 -4.08
N LEU A 53 -4.99 -12.78 -4.63
CA LEU A 53 -4.21 -12.26 -5.76
C LEU A 53 -5.08 -12.09 -7.00
N GLN A 54 -5.89 -13.06 -7.35
CA GLN A 54 -6.82 -12.98 -8.47
C GLN A 54 -7.85 -11.86 -8.29
N SER A 55 -8.39 -11.72 -7.08
CA SER A 55 -9.31 -10.63 -6.74
C SER A 55 -8.65 -9.26 -6.88
N LEU A 56 -7.39 -9.10 -6.45
CA LEU A 56 -6.64 -7.86 -6.63
C LEU A 56 -6.37 -7.58 -8.11
N GLN A 57 -6.13 -8.60 -8.91
CA GLN A 57 -5.93 -8.49 -10.35
C GLN A 57 -7.18 -7.96 -11.06
N ASN A 58 -8.37 -8.44 -10.68
CA ASN A 58 -9.64 -7.93 -11.17
C ASN A 58 -9.83 -6.44 -10.83
N VAL A 59 -9.47 -6.02 -9.62
CA VAL A 59 -9.49 -4.60 -9.22
C VAL A 59 -8.55 -3.76 -10.06
N VAL A 60 -7.32 -4.23 -10.30
CA VAL A 60 -6.33 -3.52 -11.11
C VAL A 60 -6.79 -3.37 -12.56
N SER A 61 -7.34 -4.43 -13.16
CA SER A 61 -7.92 -4.38 -14.51
C SER A 61 -9.06 -3.37 -14.57
N TYR A 62 -9.96 -3.39 -13.58
CA TYR A 62 -11.05 -2.43 -13.52
C TYR A 62 -10.55 -0.97 -13.39
N ILE A 63 -9.52 -0.71 -12.55
CA ILE A 63 -8.89 0.61 -12.44
C ILE A 63 -8.26 1.01 -13.79
N ALA A 64 -7.61 0.10 -14.50
CA ALA A 64 -6.97 0.37 -15.78
C ALA A 64 -7.98 0.83 -16.86
N ASP A 65 -9.19 0.29 -16.84
CA ASP A 65 -10.24 0.62 -17.80
C ASP A 65 -11.04 1.88 -17.38
N HIS A 66 -11.07 2.19 -16.09
CA HIS A 66 -11.97 3.22 -15.54
C HIS A 66 -11.24 4.34 -14.77
N TYR A 67 -9.90 4.46 -14.88
CA TYR A 67 -9.10 5.41 -14.10
C TYR A 67 -9.55 6.87 -14.22
N ALA A 68 -10.16 7.25 -15.35
CA ALA A 68 -10.65 8.61 -15.59
C ALA A 68 -11.92 8.94 -14.80
N PHE A 69 -12.63 7.93 -14.29
CA PHE A 69 -13.86 8.11 -13.54
C PHE A 69 -13.60 8.12 -12.03
N GLU A 70 -14.63 8.48 -11.28
CA GLU A 70 -14.61 8.35 -9.84
C GLU A 70 -14.74 6.86 -9.45
N LEU A 71 -13.79 6.37 -8.67
CA LEU A 71 -13.69 4.98 -8.26
C LEU A 71 -13.87 4.86 -6.74
N PRO A 72 -15.12 4.80 -6.26
CA PRO A 72 -15.37 4.66 -4.83
C PRO A 72 -14.84 3.33 -4.33
N LEU A 73 -14.22 3.35 -3.14
CA LEU A 73 -13.62 2.16 -2.54
C LEU A 73 -14.61 1.02 -2.36
N GLU A 74 -15.86 1.33 -2.10
CA GLU A 74 -16.95 0.36 -1.95
C GLU A 74 -17.15 -0.47 -3.22
N ARG A 75 -17.14 0.19 -4.38
CA ARG A 75 -17.24 -0.49 -5.68
C ARG A 75 -16.06 -1.43 -5.93
N LEU A 76 -14.84 -0.95 -5.63
CA LEU A 76 -13.63 -1.77 -5.76
C LEU A 76 -13.63 -2.97 -4.81
N ALA A 77 -14.16 -2.80 -3.59
CA ALA A 77 -14.33 -3.86 -2.62
C ALA A 77 -15.35 -4.91 -3.09
N GLY A 78 -16.43 -4.48 -3.72
CA GLY A 78 -17.39 -5.37 -4.39
C GLY A 78 -16.77 -6.21 -5.50
N ILE A 79 -15.95 -5.60 -6.38
CA ILE A 79 -15.23 -6.31 -7.46
C ILE A 79 -14.26 -7.36 -6.89
N ALA A 80 -13.59 -7.03 -5.79
CA ALA A 80 -12.67 -7.95 -5.12
C ALA A 80 -13.37 -9.03 -4.30
N CYS A 81 -14.68 -8.94 -4.08
CA CYS A 81 -15.42 -9.76 -3.13
C CYS A 81 -14.78 -9.73 -1.72
N MET A 82 -14.30 -8.57 -1.30
CA MET A 82 -13.61 -8.34 -0.02
C MET A 82 -14.24 -7.18 0.75
N SER A 83 -14.05 -7.17 2.08
CA SER A 83 -14.32 -5.96 2.85
C SER A 83 -13.33 -4.85 2.46
N GLN A 84 -13.74 -3.58 2.57
CA GLN A 84 -12.89 -2.42 2.28
C GLN A 84 -11.56 -2.44 3.06
N THR A 85 -11.59 -2.88 4.32
CA THR A 85 -10.40 -3.00 5.17
C THR A 85 -9.44 -4.08 4.67
N LYS A 86 -9.97 -5.25 4.29
CA LYS A 86 -9.18 -6.34 3.71
C LYS A 86 -8.57 -5.91 2.39
N LEU A 87 -9.36 -5.29 1.51
CA LEU A 87 -8.88 -4.80 0.22
C LEU A 87 -7.73 -3.80 0.38
N LYS A 88 -7.86 -2.77 1.23
CA LYS A 88 -6.79 -1.80 1.50
C LYS A 88 -5.51 -2.47 1.98
N SER A 89 -5.62 -3.42 2.90
CA SER A 89 -4.48 -4.13 3.47
C SER A 89 -3.79 -5.02 2.43
N CYS A 90 -4.55 -5.84 1.70
CA CYS A 90 -4.03 -6.72 0.67
C CYS A 90 -3.41 -5.93 -0.49
N PHE A 91 -4.06 -4.84 -0.92
CA PHE A 91 -3.57 -4.00 -2.00
C PHE A 91 -2.25 -3.33 -1.64
N LYS A 92 -2.17 -2.71 -0.44
CA LYS A 92 -0.92 -2.08 0.04
C LYS A 92 0.22 -3.10 0.17
N ARG A 93 -0.10 -4.32 0.60
CA ARG A 93 0.89 -5.40 0.73
C ARG A 93 1.40 -5.88 -0.63
N GLN A 94 0.52 -5.99 -1.64
CA GLN A 94 0.86 -6.47 -2.97
C GLN A 94 1.57 -5.41 -3.83
N PHE A 95 1.10 -4.15 -3.78
CA PHE A 95 1.55 -3.09 -4.67
C PHE A 95 2.43 -2.03 -3.98
N GLY A 96 2.64 -2.12 -2.67
CA GLY A 96 3.47 -1.18 -1.90
C GLY A 96 2.85 0.21 -1.70
N CYS A 97 1.70 0.51 -2.30
CA CYS A 97 1.04 1.80 -2.26
C CYS A 97 -0.45 1.67 -1.94
N SER A 98 -1.10 2.78 -1.59
CA SER A 98 -2.55 2.80 -1.41
C SER A 98 -3.27 2.76 -2.77
N ILE A 99 -4.54 2.31 -2.78
CA ILE A 99 -5.39 2.29 -3.98
C ILE A 99 -5.49 3.69 -4.61
N THR A 100 -5.65 4.73 -3.80
CA THR A 100 -5.72 6.12 -4.26
C THR A 100 -4.42 6.54 -4.95
N GLN A 101 -3.27 6.23 -4.34
CA GLN A 101 -1.96 6.51 -4.95
C GLN A 101 -1.77 5.75 -6.27
N TYR A 102 -2.23 4.51 -6.33
CA TYR A 102 -2.18 3.70 -7.55
C TYR A 102 -3.02 4.32 -8.68
N ILE A 103 -4.26 4.74 -8.39
CA ILE A 103 -5.14 5.43 -9.37
C ILE A 103 -4.50 6.73 -9.84
N GLN A 104 -3.97 7.53 -8.92
CA GLN A 104 -3.28 8.79 -9.25
C GLN A 104 -2.05 8.54 -10.13
N GLY A 105 -1.23 7.54 -9.81
CA GLY A 105 -0.09 7.15 -10.63
C GLY A 105 -0.51 6.73 -12.04
N ARG A 106 -1.61 5.99 -12.17
CA ARG A 106 -2.16 5.60 -13.48
C ARG A 106 -2.63 6.80 -14.30
N ARG A 107 -3.32 7.75 -13.67
CA ARG A 107 -3.74 9.01 -14.30
C ARG A 107 -2.54 9.82 -14.78
N MET A 108 -1.47 9.93 -13.96
CA MET A 108 -0.26 10.68 -14.33
C MET A 108 0.49 10.01 -15.48
N SER A 109 0.64 8.70 -15.48
CA SER A 109 1.25 7.97 -16.59
C SER A 109 0.49 8.20 -17.91
N GLN A 110 -0.84 8.20 -17.85
CA GLN A 110 -1.65 8.47 -19.03
C GLN A 110 -1.54 9.93 -19.48
N ALA A 111 -1.45 10.89 -18.54
CA ALA A 111 -1.22 12.28 -18.86
C ALA A 111 0.11 12.48 -19.58
N GLU A 112 1.17 11.82 -19.12
CA GLU A 112 2.48 11.84 -19.74
C GLU A 112 2.44 11.33 -21.19
N HIS A 113 1.77 10.21 -21.43
CA HIS A 113 1.59 9.70 -22.79
C HIS A 113 0.83 10.68 -23.70
N LEU A 114 -0.22 11.33 -23.21
CA LEU A 114 -0.99 12.31 -23.97
C LEU A 114 -0.16 13.58 -24.25
N LEU A 115 0.67 14.03 -23.30
CA LEU A 115 1.54 15.20 -23.48
C LEU A 115 2.60 14.99 -24.56
N ILE A 116 3.11 13.77 -24.69
CA ILE A 116 4.17 13.46 -25.67
C ILE A 116 3.57 13.13 -27.04
N GLY A 117 2.41 12.49 -27.07
CA GLY A 117 1.83 11.93 -28.29
C GLY A 117 0.74 12.77 -28.96
N THR A 118 0.35 13.93 -28.38
CA THR A 118 -0.77 14.73 -28.89
C THR A 118 -0.55 16.22 -28.66
N ASP A 119 -1.25 17.07 -29.45
CA ASP A 119 -1.26 18.52 -29.31
C ASP A 119 -2.35 19.03 -28.35
N PHE A 120 -2.86 18.17 -27.47
CA PHE A 120 -3.90 18.56 -26.51
C PHE A 120 -3.38 19.56 -25.47
N THR A 121 -4.22 20.53 -25.14
CA THR A 121 -3.92 21.47 -24.07
C THR A 121 -3.93 20.78 -22.72
N MET A 122 -3.21 21.35 -21.72
CA MET A 122 -3.19 20.82 -20.34
C MET A 122 -4.60 20.68 -19.73
N GLY A 123 -5.52 21.59 -20.09
CA GLY A 123 -6.91 21.52 -19.66
C GLY A 123 -7.66 20.31 -20.24
N GLN A 124 -7.47 20.03 -21.52
CA GLN A 124 -8.05 18.88 -22.20
C GLN A 124 -7.50 17.56 -21.62
N ILE A 125 -6.17 17.48 -21.44
CA ILE A 125 -5.54 16.32 -20.82
C ILE A 125 -6.09 16.08 -19.41
N ALA A 126 -6.18 17.14 -18.59
CA ALA A 126 -6.73 17.04 -17.24
C ALA A 126 -8.15 16.45 -17.22
N GLN A 127 -9.01 16.89 -18.12
CA GLN A 127 -10.38 16.35 -18.28
C GLN A 127 -10.36 14.88 -18.70
N MET A 128 -9.51 14.50 -19.67
CA MET A 128 -9.40 13.13 -20.18
C MET A 128 -8.94 12.14 -19.11
N ILE A 129 -8.11 12.58 -18.17
CA ILE A 129 -7.60 11.72 -17.08
C ILE A 129 -8.45 11.80 -15.79
N GLY A 130 -9.61 12.49 -15.85
CA GLY A 130 -10.60 12.51 -14.76
C GLY A 130 -10.36 13.58 -13.70
N TYR A 131 -9.72 14.72 -14.04
CA TYR A 131 -9.65 15.90 -13.19
C TYR A 131 -10.65 16.97 -13.67
N THR A 132 -11.52 17.41 -12.78
CA THR A 132 -12.56 18.41 -13.08
C THR A 132 -12.02 19.83 -13.20
N ALA A 133 -10.80 20.10 -12.74
CA ALA A 133 -10.15 21.40 -12.86
C ALA A 133 -8.64 21.22 -13.06
N SER A 134 -8.08 22.00 -13.97
CA SER A 134 -6.63 22.04 -14.26
C SER A 134 -5.78 22.42 -13.04
N SER A 135 -6.33 23.19 -12.09
CA SER A 135 -5.67 23.56 -10.84
C SER A 135 -5.37 22.37 -9.92
N ARG A 136 -6.24 21.33 -9.89
CA ARG A 136 -6.00 20.12 -9.12
C ARG A 136 -4.92 19.23 -9.76
N PHE A 137 -4.81 19.26 -11.08
CA PHE A 137 -3.78 18.56 -11.83
C PHE A 137 -2.39 19.15 -11.56
N ALA A 138 -2.25 20.48 -11.55
CA ALA A 138 -1.00 21.16 -11.24
C ALA A 138 -0.50 20.91 -9.81
N GLY A 139 -1.41 20.77 -8.83
CA GLY A 139 -1.07 20.48 -7.44
C GLY A 139 -0.51 19.07 -7.21
N VAL A 140 -0.92 18.09 -8.02
CA VAL A 140 -0.43 16.70 -7.90
C VAL A 140 1.01 16.55 -8.43
N ARG A 141 1.45 17.38 -9.35
CA ARG A 141 2.85 17.43 -9.83
C ARG A 141 3.87 17.72 -8.73
N GLY A 142 3.46 18.44 -7.66
CA GLY A 142 4.33 18.77 -6.54
C GLY A 142 4.35 17.73 -5.40
N SER A 143 3.43 16.78 -5.39
CA SER A 143 3.29 15.78 -4.33
C SER A 143 3.82 14.39 -4.68
N CYS A 144 4.26 14.15 -5.92
CA CYS A 144 5.07 12.98 -6.21
C CYS A 144 6.45 13.22 -5.60
N PRO A 145 6.92 12.36 -4.67
CA PRO A 145 8.34 12.37 -4.37
C PRO A 145 9.06 12.16 -5.69
N SER A 146 9.87 13.14 -6.06
CA SER A 146 10.79 13.07 -7.18
C SER A 146 11.81 11.96 -6.91
N SER A 147 11.39 10.71 -6.98
CA SER A 147 12.27 9.63 -7.30
C SER A 147 12.40 9.66 -8.83
N THR A 148 13.47 10.24 -9.30
CA THR A 148 14.17 9.85 -10.53
C THR A 148 14.54 8.39 -10.42
N GLY A 149 13.56 7.53 -10.34
CA GLY A 149 13.59 6.09 -10.30
C GLY A 149 12.42 5.65 -11.13
N SER A 150 12.73 5.32 -12.39
CA SER A 150 11.91 4.57 -13.32
C SER A 150 10.82 3.79 -12.60
N TRP A 151 9.55 4.15 -12.78
CA TRP A 151 8.39 3.33 -12.48
C TRP A 151 8.33 2.11 -13.43
N HIS A 152 9.50 1.58 -13.77
CA HIS A 152 9.70 0.25 -14.32
C HIS A 152 9.71 -0.76 -13.16
N GLY A 153 8.78 -0.62 -12.24
CA GLY A 153 8.37 -1.73 -11.39
C GLY A 153 7.87 -2.80 -12.33
N GLY A 154 8.71 -3.82 -12.51
CA GLY A 154 8.56 -4.90 -13.48
C GLY A 154 7.27 -5.69 -13.31
N TYR A 155 6.15 -5.10 -13.66
CA TYR A 155 4.97 -5.82 -14.02
C TYR A 155 5.16 -6.28 -15.46
N ARG A 156 5.82 -7.44 -15.63
CA ARG A 156 5.62 -8.24 -16.83
C ARG A 156 4.11 -8.50 -16.90
N TYR A 157 3.42 -7.73 -17.71
CA TYR A 157 2.16 -8.16 -18.24
C TYR A 157 2.43 -9.51 -18.91
N ALA A 158 2.05 -10.59 -18.27
CA ALA A 158 1.84 -11.83 -18.99
C ALA A 158 0.71 -11.50 -19.97
N ARG A 159 1.08 -11.21 -21.21
CA ARG A 159 0.10 -11.16 -22.31
C ARG A 159 -0.65 -12.48 -22.28
N PRO A 160 -1.98 -12.49 -22.27
CA PRO A 160 -2.71 -13.71 -22.53
C PRO A 160 -2.21 -14.22 -23.89
N ARG A 161 -1.72 -15.45 -23.91
CA ARG A 161 -1.39 -16.13 -25.16
C ARG A 161 -2.70 -16.23 -25.94
N HIS A 162 -2.83 -15.45 -27.00
CA HIS A 162 -3.77 -15.75 -28.04
C HIS A 162 -3.32 -17.10 -28.62
N ASP A 163 -3.99 -18.14 -28.17
CA ASP A 163 -3.95 -19.44 -28.81
C ASP A 163 -4.65 -19.27 -30.16
N ARG A 164 -3.84 -19.07 -31.20
CA ARG A 164 -4.33 -19.25 -32.58
C ARG A 164 -4.40 -20.75 -32.77
N ARG A 165 -5.59 -21.28 -32.71
CA ARG A 165 -5.89 -22.55 -33.39
C ARG A 165 -6.47 -22.18 -34.75
N ASP A 166 -5.73 -22.60 -35.73
CA ASP A 166 -6.20 -22.78 -37.10
C ASP A 166 -7.34 -23.77 -37.16
#